data_dc426150c0e63fe7100de45cbffdbf0a
#
_entry.id   dc426150c0e63fe7100de45cbffdbf0a
#
_cell.length_a   1.000
_cell.length_b   1.000
_cell.length_c   1.000
_cell.angle_alpha   90.00
_cell.angle_beta   90.00
_cell.angle_gamma   90.00
#
_symmetry.space_group_name_H-M   'P 1'
#
loop_
_entity.id
_entity.type
_entity.pdbx_description
1 polymer ?
#
loop_
_entity_poly.entity_id
_entity_poly.type
_entity_poly.pdbx_seq_one_letter_code
_entity_poly.pdbx_strand_id
1 'polypeptide(L)'
;MLRQISSFPFARNFLTVCAAMLAAAGVSLGPATARPLVPAERRYSPYDGVLPACGDPAVFERIQGRFHDREAEFWNTGLEILGFERVKEIGYKTNGEDYIPRRYCSAQAYLNDEKSHQVSYSINEDLGIIGFGFGVEWCVGGLDRIDAYAPKCKMARP
;
A
#
# COMPACT_ATOMS: atom_id res chain seq x y z
N MET A 1 6.80 2.24 -79.84
CA MET A 1 5.44 2.04 -79.26
C MET A 1 5.39 2.55 -77.82
N LEU A 2 4.98 3.80 -77.66
CA LEU A 2 4.84 4.39 -76.33
C LEU A 2 3.38 4.20 -75.86
N ARG A 3 3.22 3.46 -74.77
CA ARG A 3 1.91 3.28 -74.08
C ARG A 3 1.61 4.51 -73.25
N GLN A 4 0.58 5.21 -73.60
CA GLN A 4 0.04 6.31 -72.78
C GLN A 4 -0.56 5.71 -71.52
N ILE A 5 -0.08 6.17 -70.37
CA ILE A 5 -0.64 5.87 -69.09
C ILE A 5 -1.75 6.90 -68.85
N SER A 6 -3.00 6.46 -68.94
CA SER A 6 -4.18 7.28 -68.67
C SER A 6 -4.20 7.62 -67.15
N SER A 7 -4.05 8.88 -66.86
CA SER A 7 -4.18 9.42 -65.50
C SER A 7 -5.62 9.33 -65.02
N PHE A 8 -5.86 8.49 -64.03
CA PHE A 8 -7.14 8.37 -63.36
C PHE A 8 -7.46 9.65 -62.54
N PRO A 9 -8.56 10.34 -62.83
CA PRO A 9 -8.93 11.56 -62.09
C PRO A 9 -9.40 11.30 -60.65
N PHE A 10 -9.55 10.03 -60.25
CA PHE A 10 -10.04 9.65 -58.93
C PHE A 10 -9.05 9.93 -57.79
N ALA A 11 -7.74 9.88 -58.05
CA ALA A 11 -6.74 10.08 -57.01
C ALA A 11 -6.65 11.54 -56.50
N ARG A 12 -7.00 12.49 -57.33
CA ARG A 12 -6.87 13.92 -57.01
C ARG A 12 -7.95 14.44 -56.08
N ASN A 13 -9.16 13.84 -56.18
CA ASN A 13 -10.28 14.21 -55.33
C ASN A 13 -10.20 13.58 -53.94
N PHE A 14 -9.54 12.41 -53.79
CA PHE A 14 -9.38 11.76 -52.51
C PHE A 14 -8.39 12.51 -51.61
N LEU A 15 -7.33 13.06 -52.16
CA LEU A 15 -6.33 13.84 -51.40
C LEU A 15 -6.93 15.17 -50.88
N THR A 16 -7.80 15.81 -51.68
CA THR A 16 -8.43 17.06 -51.24
C THR A 16 -9.46 16.86 -50.15
N VAL A 17 -10.21 15.75 -50.17
CA VAL A 17 -11.19 15.43 -49.13
C VAL A 17 -10.51 15.04 -47.82
N CYS A 18 -9.42 14.30 -47.85
CA CYS A 18 -8.66 13.96 -46.65
C CYS A 18 -8.01 15.21 -46.01
N ALA A 19 -7.51 16.14 -46.81
CA ALA A 19 -6.93 17.37 -46.30
C ALA A 19 -7.99 18.30 -45.67
N ALA A 20 -9.22 18.32 -46.20
CA ALA A 20 -10.30 19.08 -45.61
C ALA A 20 -10.83 18.48 -44.30
N MET A 21 -10.82 17.16 -44.14
CA MET A 21 -11.24 16.52 -42.88
C MET A 21 -10.22 16.69 -41.78
N LEU A 22 -8.94 16.75 -42.08
CA LEU A 22 -7.89 17.04 -41.09
C LEU A 22 -7.89 18.49 -40.58
N ALA A 23 -8.39 19.44 -41.40
CA ALA A 23 -8.52 20.83 -40.99
C ALA A 23 -9.76 21.09 -40.11
N ALA A 24 -10.81 20.23 -40.20
CA ALA A 24 -12.01 20.35 -39.39
C ALA A 24 -11.88 19.72 -37.98
N ALA A 25 -10.90 18.84 -37.77
CA ALA A 25 -10.53 18.38 -36.44
C ALA A 25 -9.60 19.41 -35.79
N GLY A 26 -10.09 20.61 -35.54
CA GLY A 26 -9.45 21.60 -34.70
C GLY A 26 -9.32 21.04 -33.28
N VAL A 27 -8.28 20.24 -33.06
CA VAL A 27 -7.84 19.94 -31.71
C VAL A 27 -7.41 21.26 -31.10
N SER A 28 -8.31 21.88 -30.35
CA SER A 28 -7.97 23.01 -29.49
C SER A 28 -6.96 22.49 -28.46
N LEU A 29 -5.67 22.64 -28.77
CA LEU A 29 -4.60 22.51 -27.78
C LEU A 29 -4.79 23.66 -26.77
N GLY A 30 -5.77 23.49 -25.87
CA GLY A 30 -5.84 24.32 -24.69
C GLY A 30 -4.49 24.19 -23.96
N PRO A 31 -3.98 25.28 -23.38
CA PRO A 31 -2.76 25.18 -22.60
C PRO A 31 -2.97 24.11 -21.53
N ALA A 32 -2.17 23.06 -21.59
CA ALA A 32 -2.13 22.06 -20.52
C ALA A 32 -1.64 22.77 -19.26
N THR A 33 -2.58 23.19 -18.42
CA THR A 33 -2.25 23.77 -17.12
C THR A 33 -1.74 22.63 -16.26
N ALA A 34 -0.42 22.56 -16.10
CA ALA A 34 0.18 21.63 -15.15
C ALA A 34 -0.43 21.92 -13.77
N ARG A 35 -0.92 20.88 -13.12
CA ARG A 35 -1.43 20.97 -11.75
C ARG A 35 -0.33 21.59 -10.88
N PRO A 36 -0.60 22.61 -10.07
CA PRO A 36 0.41 23.19 -9.19
C PRO A 36 1.01 22.06 -8.33
N LEU A 37 2.34 21.94 -8.37
CA LEU A 37 3.05 21.01 -7.49
C LEU A 37 2.84 21.47 -6.05
N VAL A 38 1.97 20.79 -5.33
CA VAL A 38 1.81 20.98 -3.90
C VAL A 38 2.87 20.14 -3.21
N PRO A 39 3.68 20.70 -2.30
CA PRO A 39 4.61 19.92 -1.50
C PRO A 39 3.93 18.71 -0.88
N ALA A 40 4.63 17.58 -0.80
CA ALA A 40 4.08 16.32 -0.30
C ALA A 40 3.42 16.48 1.08
N GLU A 41 3.97 17.39 1.90
CA GLU A 41 3.46 17.72 3.23
C GLU A 41 2.08 18.41 3.22
N ARG A 42 1.70 19.00 2.10
CA ARG A 42 0.39 19.66 1.92
C ARG A 42 -0.62 18.79 1.18
N ARG A 43 -0.19 17.64 0.69
CA ARG A 43 -1.04 16.69 -0.02
C ARG A 43 -1.57 15.60 0.92
N TYR A 44 -1.88 15.91 2.14
CA TYR A 44 -2.54 14.94 3.01
C TYR A 44 -4.05 15.14 2.96
N SER A 45 -4.76 14.06 2.78
CA SER A 45 -6.15 13.99 3.14
C SER A 45 -6.22 13.76 4.65
N PRO A 46 -6.98 14.54 5.41
CA PRO A 46 -7.19 14.20 6.80
C PRO A 46 -7.82 12.80 6.84
N TYR A 47 -7.13 11.89 7.49
CA TYR A 47 -7.64 10.54 7.70
C TYR A 47 -8.72 10.60 8.77
N ASP A 48 -9.95 10.36 8.36
CA ASP A 48 -11.13 10.36 9.24
C ASP A 48 -11.37 8.99 9.89
N GLY A 49 -10.62 7.97 9.47
CA GLY A 49 -10.69 6.62 10.01
C GLY A 49 -10.00 6.53 11.37
N VAL A 50 -10.63 5.85 12.29
CA VAL A 50 -10.12 5.62 13.64
C VAL A 50 -9.29 4.34 13.65
N LEU A 51 -7.96 4.46 13.57
CA LEU A 51 -7.09 3.33 13.84
C LEU A 51 -7.13 2.98 15.33
N PRO A 52 -7.23 1.69 15.68
CA PRO A 52 -7.18 1.25 17.07
C PRO A 52 -5.93 1.76 17.81
N ALA A 53 -6.03 1.91 19.11
CA ALA A 53 -4.86 2.16 19.94
C ALA A 53 -3.92 0.94 19.93
N CYS A 54 -2.63 1.16 20.25
CA CYS A 54 -1.67 0.06 20.33
C CYS A 54 -2.09 -1.06 21.30
N GLY A 55 -2.77 -0.72 22.38
CA GLY A 55 -3.22 -1.68 23.40
C GLY A 55 -4.62 -2.22 23.18
N ASP A 56 -5.22 -2.02 22.03
CA ASP A 56 -6.57 -2.51 21.74
C ASP A 56 -6.59 -4.05 21.72
N PRO A 57 -7.49 -4.69 22.47
CA PRO A 57 -7.62 -6.14 22.50
C PRO A 57 -7.79 -6.78 21.12
N ALA A 58 -8.53 -6.17 20.21
CA ALA A 58 -8.74 -6.69 18.88
C ALA A 58 -7.44 -6.72 18.03
N VAL A 59 -6.49 -5.82 18.31
CA VAL A 59 -5.15 -5.84 17.70
C VAL A 59 -4.37 -7.05 18.20
N PHE A 60 -4.41 -7.31 19.50
CA PHE A 60 -3.70 -8.43 20.12
C PHE A 60 -4.26 -9.78 19.68
N GLU A 61 -5.57 -9.92 19.66
CA GLU A 61 -6.24 -11.14 19.15
C GLU A 61 -5.82 -11.45 17.71
N ARG A 62 -5.72 -10.43 16.87
CA ARG A 62 -5.29 -10.58 15.48
C ARG A 62 -3.82 -10.99 15.35
N ILE A 63 -2.94 -10.45 16.21
CA ILE A 63 -1.53 -10.86 16.25
C ILE A 63 -1.41 -12.29 16.75
N GLN A 64 -2.08 -12.63 17.85
CA GLN A 64 -2.06 -13.96 18.46
C GLN A 64 -2.56 -15.04 17.48
N GLY A 65 -3.71 -14.83 16.85
CA GLY A 65 -4.26 -15.78 15.88
C GLY A 65 -3.31 -15.99 14.70
N ARG A 66 -2.84 -14.91 14.06
CA ARG A 66 -1.90 -15.05 12.93
C ARG A 66 -0.54 -15.62 13.33
N PHE A 67 -0.09 -15.38 14.56
CA PHE A 67 1.13 -15.99 15.07
C PHE A 67 0.95 -17.49 15.25
N HIS A 68 -0.13 -17.92 15.88
CA HIS A 68 -0.50 -19.33 16.04
C HIS A 68 -0.57 -20.04 14.69
N ASP A 69 -1.34 -19.51 13.74
CA ASP A 69 -1.50 -20.08 12.40
C ASP A 69 -0.15 -20.24 11.70
N ARG A 70 0.70 -19.22 11.76
CA ARG A 70 2.02 -19.25 11.13
C ARG A 70 2.95 -20.28 11.77
N GLU A 71 2.97 -20.37 13.10
CA GLU A 71 3.81 -21.31 13.83
C GLU A 71 3.35 -22.76 13.60
N ALA A 72 2.06 -22.98 13.53
CA ALA A 72 1.50 -24.29 13.24
C ALA A 72 1.72 -24.72 11.79
N GLU A 73 1.41 -23.85 10.82
CA GLU A 73 1.42 -24.19 9.40
C GLU A 73 2.84 -24.30 8.81
N PHE A 74 3.72 -23.33 9.12
CA PHE A 74 5.02 -23.24 8.45
C PHE A 74 6.18 -23.81 9.29
N TRP A 75 6.05 -23.77 10.61
CA TRP A 75 7.15 -24.16 11.49
C TRP A 75 6.86 -25.42 12.29
N ASN A 76 5.62 -25.89 12.23
CA ASN A 76 5.16 -27.04 12.98
C ASN A 76 5.55 -26.95 14.48
N THR A 77 5.43 -25.77 15.05
CA THR A 77 5.67 -25.53 16.48
C THR A 77 4.35 -25.24 17.19
N GLY A 78 4.30 -25.54 18.47
CA GLY A 78 3.16 -25.22 19.32
C GLY A 78 3.35 -23.89 20.06
N LEU A 79 4.13 -22.95 19.50
CA LEU A 79 4.33 -21.64 20.15
C LEU A 79 3.08 -20.78 20.05
N GLU A 80 2.73 -20.17 21.18
CA GLU A 80 1.58 -19.30 21.33
C GLU A 80 1.96 -18.06 22.13
N ILE A 81 1.41 -16.91 21.74
CA ILE A 81 1.52 -15.70 22.53
C ILE A 81 0.40 -15.69 23.58
N LEU A 82 0.75 -15.74 24.85
CA LEU A 82 -0.19 -15.74 25.97
C LEU A 82 -0.68 -14.34 26.33
N GLY A 83 0.16 -13.31 26.12
CA GLY A 83 -0.19 -11.94 26.47
C GLY A 83 0.86 -10.92 26.05
N PHE A 84 0.50 -9.65 26.23
CA PHE A 84 1.36 -8.51 25.91
C PHE A 84 1.48 -7.58 27.10
N GLU A 85 2.68 -7.06 27.31
CA GLU A 85 2.98 -6.03 28.30
C GLU A 85 3.81 -4.90 27.68
N ARG A 86 3.99 -3.83 28.43
CA ARG A 86 4.82 -2.66 28.04
C ARG A 86 4.47 -2.10 26.67
N VAL A 87 3.20 -2.07 26.39
CA VAL A 87 2.68 -1.57 25.10
C VAL A 87 2.99 -0.08 24.98
N LYS A 88 3.60 0.29 23.85
CA LYS A 88 4.02 1.66 23.59
C LYS A 88 3.81 2.01 22.12
N GLU A 89 3.21 3.17 21.87
CA GLU A 89 3.24 3.78 20.55
C GLU A 89 4.62 4.39 20.29
N ILE A 90 5.20 4.10 19.14
CA ILE A 90 6.54 4.56 18.75
C ILE A 90 6.55 5.47 17.53
N GLY A 91 5.42 5.62 16.88
CA GLY A 91 5.26 6.52 15.74
C GLY A 91 3.87 6.46 15.13
N TYR A 92 3.50 7.54 14.46
CA TYR A 92 2.24 7.63 13.73
C TYR A 92 2.47 8.41 12.43
N LYS A 93 2.07 7.80 11.31
CA LYS A 93 2.15 8.44 9.99
C LYS A 93 0.74 8.59 9.43
N THR A 94 0.38 9.83 9.11
CA THR A 94 -0.94 10.18 8.55
C THR A 94 -0.86 10.84 7.20
N ASN A 95 0.33 11.01 6.63
CA ASN A 95 0.59 12.00 5.61
C ASN A 95 0.55 11.44 4.20
N GLY A 96 -0.13 12.18 3.35
CA GLY A 96 -0.06 12.12 1.91
C GLY A 96 -1.22 11.37 1.28
N GLU A 97 -1.64 11.80 0.09
CA GLU A 97 -2.66 11.14 -0.71
C GLU A 97 -2.29 9.69 -1.06
N ASP A 98 -1.00 9.36 -1.01
CA ASP A 98 -0.45 8.04 -1.36
C ASP A 98 -0.05 7.20 -0.14
N TYR A 99 -0.27 7.71 1.08
CA TYR A 99 0.09 7.00 2.29
C TYR A 99 -1.13 6.49 3.04
N ILE A 100 -1.12 5.19 3.27
CA ILE A 100 -2.06 4.55 4.19
C ILE A 100 -1.68 4.97 5.61
N PRO A 101 -2.60 5.57 6.39
CA PRO A 101 -2.34 5.90 7.77
C PRO A 101 -1.87 4.69 8.55
N ARG A 102 -0.81 4.86 9.34
CA ARG A 102 -0.15 3.76 10.02
C ARG A 102 0.32 4.17 11.41
N ARG A 103 -0.12 3.42 12.41
CA ARG A 103 0.30 3.54 13.80
C ARG A 103 1.34 2.48 14.09
N TYR A 104 2.51 2.87 14.54
CA TYR A 104 3.61 1.96 14.89
C TYR A 104 3.66 1.77 16.40
N CYS A 105 3.78 0.52 16.81
CA CYS A 105 3.72 0.11 18.19
C CYS A 105 4.85 -0.87 18.53
N SER A 106 5.18 -0.93 19.79
CA SER A 106 6.03 -1.98 20.36
C SER A 106 5.43 -2.51 21.64
N ALA A 107 5.66 -3.79 21.92
CA ALA A 107 5.24 -4.45 23.14
C ALA A 107 6.23 -5.57 23.50
N GLN A 108 6.05 -6.12 24.68
CA GLN A 108 6.68 -7.35 25.11
C GLN A 108 5.62 -8.45 25.08
N ALA A 109 5.85 -9.51 24.29
CA ALA A 109 4.97 -10.67 24.26
C ALA A 109 5.54 -11.78 25.14
N TYR A 110 4.66 -12.44 25.86
CA TYR A 110 4.97 -13.65 26.64
C TYR A 110 4.43 -14.86 25.89
N LEU A 111 5.30 -15.84 25.68
CA LEU A 111 4.97 -17.07 24.99
C LEU A 111 4.77 -18.23 25.96
N ASN A 112 4.14 -19.29 25.49
CA ASN A 112 3.92 -20.51 26.27
C ASN A 112 5.21 -21.31 26.57
N ASP A 113 6.35 -20.91 26.00
CA ASP A 113 7.68 -21.44 26.35
C ASP A 113 8.36 -20.66 27.50
N GLU A 114 7.58 -19.83 28.22
CA GLU A 114 8.03 -18.98 29.32
C GLU A 114 9.03 -17.88 28.92
N LYS A 115 9.23 -17.67 27.63
CA LYS A 115 10.10 -16.60 27.14
C LYS A 115 9.32 -15.35 26.77
N SER A 116 10.02 -14.26 26.87
CA SER A 116 9.52 -12.93 26.57
C SER A 116 10.25 -12.38 25.35
N HIS A 117 9.49 -11.94 24.36
CA HIS A 117 9.99 -11.42 23.10
C HIS A 117 9.52 -10.02 22.84
N GLN A 118 10.39 -9.18 22.32
CA GLN A 118 9.97 -7.87 21.86
C GLN A 118 9.16 -8.03 20.57
N VAL A 119 7.99 -7.43 20.52
CA VAL A 119 7.15 -7.38 19.33
C VAL A 119 7.11 -5.95 18.80
N SER A 120 7.37 -5.80 17.51
CA SER A 120 7.12 -4.56 16.78
C SER A 120 5.95 -4.79 15.84
N TYR A 121 4.98 -3.89 15.83
CA TYR A 121 3.82 -4.02 14.95
C TYR A 121 3.32 -2.66 14.49
N SER A 122 2.64 -2.66 13.36
CA SER A 122 1.95 -1.49 12.85
C SER A 122 0.49 -1.81 12.57
N ILE A 123 -0.35 -0.87 12.90
CA ILE A 123 -1.79 -0.89 12.65
C ILE A 123 -2.04 0.06 11.48
N ASN A 124 -2.63 -0.46 10.43
CA ASN A 124 -2.94 0.29 9.22
C ASN A 124 -4.40 0.07 8.82
N GLU A 125 -4.91 0.96 8.00
CA GLU A 125 -6.21 0.75 7.39
C GLU A 125 -6.18 -0.51 6.53
N ASP A 126 -7.20 -1.34 6.65
CA ASP A 126 -7.35 -2.52 5.81
C ASP A 126 -7.99 -2.11 4.48
N LEU A 127 -7.15 -1.94 3.47
CA LEU A 127 -7.56 -1.60 2.11
C LEU A 127 -8.07 -2.82 1.30
N GLY A 128 -8.60 -3.84 1.97
CA GLY A 128 -9.30 -4.91 1.27
C GLY A 128 -10.40 -4.36 0.34
N ILE A 129 -10.92 -5.19 -0.56
CA ILE A 129 -11.95 -4.81 -1.55
C ILE A 129 -13.16 -4.09 -0.92
N ILE A 130 -13.35 -4.22 0.39
CA ILE A 130 -14.48 -3.65 1.12
C ILE A 130 -14.05 -2.53 2.10
N GLY A 131 -12.74 -2.37 2.36
CA GLY A 131 -12.17 -1.22 3.09
C GLY A 131 -12.67 -1.00 4.53
N PHE A 132 -13.31 -1.99 5.13
CA PHE A 132 -13.86 -1.89 6.49
C PHE A 132 -12.96 -2.60 7.49
N GLY A 133 -12.23 -1.83 8.28
CA GLY A 133 -11.44 -2.37 9.37
C GLY A 133 -10.00 -1.90 9.39
N PHE A 134 -9.19 -2.63 10.12
CA PHE A 134 -7.77 -2.37 10.24
C PHE A 134 -6.94 -3.63 9.97
N GLY A 135 -5.77 -3.42 9.38
CA GLY A 135 -4.74 -4.45 9.21
C GLY A 135 -3.70 -4.37 10.33
N VAL A 136 -3.00 -5.46 10.58
CA VAL A 136 -1.87 -5.48 11.50
C VAL A 136 -0.71 -6.21 10.83
N GLU A 137 0.41 -5.51 10.69
CA GLU A 137 1.70 -6.09 10.35
C GLU A 137 2.52 -6.24 11.64
N TRP A 138 3.19 -7.34 11.84
CA TRP A 138 3.87 -7.61 13.08
C TRP A 138 5.14 -8.46 12.90
N CYS A 139 6.07 -8.30 13.81
CA CYS A 139 7.30 -9.06 13.87
C CYS A 139 7.67 -9.34 15.33
N VAL A 140 7.89 -10.62 15.65
CA VAL A 140 8.37 -11.07 16.95
C VAL A 140 9.88 -11.21 16.90
N GLY A 141 10.58 -10.48 17.73
CA GLY A 141 12.05 -10.48 17.79
C GLY A 141 12.61 -11.86 18.12
N GLY A 142 13.51 -12.34 17.28
CA GLY A 142 14.09 -13.66 17.37
C GLY A 142 13.26 -14.80 16.76
N LEU A 143 12.02 -14.51 16.30
CA LEU A 143 11.15 -15.48 15.62
C LEU A 143 10.80 -15.06 14.17
N ASP A 144 11.52 -14.09 13.63
CA ASP A 144 11.45 -13.73 12.20
C ASP A 144 12.42 -14.64 11.40
N ARG A 145 12.04 -15.91 11.26
CA ARG A 145 12.91 -16.97 10.74
C ARG A 145 13.21 -16.87 9.26
N ILE A 146 12.41 -16.11 8.52
CA ILE A 146 12.61 -15.86 7.08
C ILE A 146 13.16 -14.46 6.80
N ASP A 147 13.54 -13.74 7.86
CA ASP A 147 14.06 -12.37 7.77
C ASP A 147 13.14 -11.41 7.01
N ALA A 148 11.83 -11.62 7.08
CA ALA A 148 10.82 -10.80 6.40
C ALA A 148 10.87 -9.33 6.83
N TYR A 149 11.28 -9.08 8.08
CA TYR A 149 11.41 -7.75 8.67
C TYR A 149 12.85 -7.45 9.12
N ALA A 150 13.83 -8.09 8.48
CA ALA A 150 15.26 -7.97 8.81
C ALA A 150 15.79 -6.53 8.70
N PRO A 151 16.85 -6.20 9.45
CA PRO A 151 17.37 -6.98 10.55
C PRO A 151 16.58 -6.74 11.84
N LYS A 152 16.36 -7.78 12.62
CA LYS A 152 15.76 -7.70 13.98
C LYS A 152 14.46 -6.88 14.03
N CYS A 153 13.52 -7.18 13.17
CA CYS A 153 12.24 -6.48 13.04
C CYS A 153 12.34 -4.97 12.72
N LYS A 154 13.45 -4.52 12.14
CA LYS A 154 13.63 -3.10 11.81
C LYS A 154 12.55 -2.58 10.86
N MET A 155 12.18 -3.39 9.86
CA MET A 155 11.19 -2.98 8.84
C MET A 155 9.76 -2.93 9.35
N ALA A 156 9.48 -3.46 10.56
CA ALA A 156 8.20 -3.31 11.24
C ALA A 156 8.09 -2.03 12.10
N ARG A 157 9.08 -1.15 12.03
CA ARG A 157 9.16 0.11 12.78
C ARG A 157 9.06 1.31 11.84
N PRO A 158 8.79 2.53 12.36
CA PRO A 158 8.73 3.75 11.56
C PRO A 158 10.08 4.12 10.94
#